data_89929dafa29c9d1b54122f8cb66ccb97
#
_entry.id   89929dafa29c9d1b54122f8cb66ccb97
#
_cell.length_a   1.000
_cell.length_b   1.000
_cell.length_c   1.000
_cell.angle_alpha   90.00
_cell.angle_beta   90.00
_cell.angle_gamma   90.00
#
_symmetry.space_group_name_H-M   'P 1'
#
loop_
_entity.id
_entity.type
_entity.pdbx_description
1 polymer ?
#
loop_
_entity_poly.entity_id
_entity_poly.type
_entity_poly.pdbx_seq_one_letter_code
_entity_poly.pdbx_strand_id
1 'polypeptide(L)'
;LPDLSGYAQQTRELSAAVNKSYTQTETDVTQRYIKTSRKYIIDTLRNAWQPTQQALAAMAAYSDALAKCTASNNDPKALNQLGTQLTRLATIARSFAPVQGRAASEIANLATFLIKQAQLAATRRKLGLLLDDSDVVIQRMAVLIQENLIDLQRIHRIVLEDNFDDLFVKYAKTARQYEERLKINESLMPEMLAIAEYKQAKLQARKANLLQEINIDRNPAQPATEEELVKRREADILSVYNANQEFLKNNESIYKEYTQSSAAINAQLVQSEMLLRNTVAALQSWAQTHASLKRIDAVGKSFSFAEFVTAVQNIQQIHEAYERPFNPSRR
;
A
#
# COMPACT_ATOMS: atom_id res chain seq x y z
N LEU A 1 25.02 24.43 20.98
CA LEU A 1 24.49 23.48 19.96
C LEU A 1 23.01 23.20 20.24
N PRO A 2 22.19 22.99 19.21
CA PRO A 2 20.77 22.67 19.42
C PRO A 2 20.58 21.29 20.08
N ASP A 3 19.45 21.10 20.77
CA ASP A 3 19.04 19.79 21.26
C ASP A 3 18.64 18.91 20.08
N LEU A 4 19.35 17.81 19.87
CA LEU A 4 19.11 16.83 18.82
C LEU A 4 18.39 15.58 19.31
N SER A 5 17.85 15.57 20.51
CA SER A 5 17.08 14.42 21.05
C SER A 5 15.87 14.08 20.19
N GLY A 6 15.15 15.08 19.69
CA GLY A 6 14.03 14.92 18.77
C GLY A 6 14.46 14.32 17.42
N TYR A 7 15.60 14.75 16.86
CA TYR A 7 16.15 14.16 15.63
C TYR A 7 16.50 12.66 15.82
N ALA A 8 17.13 12.31 16.95
CA ALA A 8 17.45 10.94 17.26
C ALA A 8 16.18 10.08 17.45
N GLN A 9 15.16 10.62 18.14
CA GLN A 9 13.87 9.93 18.31
C GLN A 9 13.23 9.67 16.96
N GLN A 10 13.08 10.67 16.09
CA GLN A 10 12.48 10.52 14.77
C GLN A 10 13.26 9.53 13.88
N THR A 11 14.58 9.47 14.01
CA THR A 11 15.38 8.46 13.28
C THR A 11 15.08 7.03 13.75
N ARG A 12 14.86 6.81 15.06
CA ARG A 12 14.43 5.50 15.57
C ARG A 12 13.03 5.13 15.08
N GLU A 13 12.10 6.09 15.09
CA GLU A 13 10.74 5.89 14.60
C GLU A 13 10.71 5.57 13.10
N LEU A 14 11.51 6.28 12.29
CA LEU A 14 11.70 5.96 10.87
C LEU A 14 12.24 4.54 10.69
N SER A 15 13.29 4.17 11.42
CA SER A 15 13.86 2.82 11.37
C SER A 15 12.84 1.74 11.72
N ALA A 16 12.04 1.95 12.76
CA ALA A 16 10.98 1.04 13.17
C ALA A 16 9.88 0.92 12.09
N ALA A 17 9.45 2.05 11.52
CA ALA A 17 8.43 2.07 10.49
C ALA A 17 8.87 1.35 9.19
N VAL A 18 10.12 1.54 8.78
CA VAL A 18 10.69 0.85 7.60
C VAL A 18 10.81 -0.66 7.84
N ASN A 19 11.25 -1.08 9.02
CA ASN A 19 11.31 -2.50 9.37
C ASN A 19 9.92 -3.14 9.43
N LYS A 20 8.90 -2.40 9.88
CA LYS A 20 7.51 -2.86 9.89
C LYS A 20 6.99 -3.10 8.47
N SER A 21 7.29 -2.20 7.51
CA SER A 21 6.97 -2.37 6.09
C SER A 21 7.61 -3.63 5.52
N TYR A 22 8.87 -3.89 5.86
CA TYR A 22 9.56 -5.11 5.45
C TYR A 22 8.87 -6.36 6.01
N THR A 23 8.57 -6.38 7.32
CA THR A 23 7.93 -7.53 7.97
C THR A 23 6.58 -7.86 7.33
N GLN A 24 5.80 -6.83 6.97
CA GLN A 24 4.55 -7.03 6.25
C GLN A 24 4.78 -7.65 4.88
N THR A 25 5.69 -7.10 4.08
CA THR A 25 6.03 -7.64 2.75
C THR A 25 6.57 -9.07 2.85
N GLU A 26 7.44 -9.37 3.83
CA GLU A 26 7.96 -10.72 4.06
C GLU A 26 6.84 -11.70 4.42
N THR A 27 5.87 -11.27 5.21
CA THR A 27 4.70 -12.07 5.56
C THR A 27 3.89 -12.41 4.31
N ASP A 28 3.57 -11.43 3.47
CA ASP A 28 2.80 -11.61 2.25
C ASP A 28 3.52 -12.51 1.24
N VAL A 29 4.83 -12.29 1.04
CA VAL A 29 5.71 -13.15 0.22
C VAL A 29 5.73 -14.59 0.75
N THR A 30 5.84 -14.74 2.08
CA THR A 30 5.87 -16.06 2.71
C THR A 30 4.54 -16.79 2.55
N GLN A 31 3.42 -16.13 2.82
CA GLN A 31 2.09 -16.71 2.64
C GLN A 31 1.87 -17.14 1.19
N ARG A 32 2.32 -16.34 0.23
CA ARG A 32 2.14 -16.60 -1.20
C ARG A 32 3.01 -17.75 -1.71
N TYR A 33 4.27 -17.82 -1.32
CA TYR A 33 5.26 -18.68 -1.99
C TYR A 33 5.75 -19.87 -1.16
N ILE A 34 5.46 -19.98 0.14
CA ILE A 34 6.03 -21.03 1.01
C ILE A 34 5.73 -22.46 0.53
N LYS A 35 4.57 -22.66 -0.11
CA LYS A 35 4.11 -23.95 -0.63
C LYS A 35 4.33 -24.12 -2.14
N THR A 36 5.06 -23.21 -2.76
CA THR A 36 5.28 -23.20 -4.21
C THR A 36 6.73 -23.52 -4.56
N SER A 37 6.99 -23.78 -5.85
CA SER A 37 8.36 -23.87 -6.39
C SER A 37 9.15 -22.57 -6.27
N ARG A 38 8.46 -21.44 -6.00
CA ARG A 38 9.07 -20.10 -5.84
C ARG A 38 9.49 -19.77 -4.40
N LYS A 39 9.57 -20.76 -3.52
CA LYS A 39 10.02 -20.58 -2.11
C LYS A 39 11.35 -19.84 -2.00
N TYR A 40 12.25 -20.00 -2.97
CA TYR A 40 13.55 -19.31 -2.99
C TYR A 40 13.43 -17.77 -2.95
N ILE A 41 12.27 -17.20 -3.36
CA ILE A 41 12.02 -15.75 -3.30
C ILE A 41 12.06 -15.25 -1.86
N ILE A 42 11.60 -16.07 -0.89
CA ILE A 42 11.59 -15.72 0.54
C ILE A 42 13.03 -15.53 1.04
N ASP A 43 13.91 -16.48 0.73
CA ASP A 43 15.30 -16.42 1.16
C ASP A 43 16.07 -15.29 0.44
N THR A 44 15.77 -15.09 -0.84
CA THR A 44 16.33 -13.97 -1.61
C THR A 44 15.93 -12.63 -1.00
N LEU A 45 14.65 -12.46 -0.64
CA LEU A 45 14.14 -11.24 0.01
C LEU A 45 14.85 -11.01 1.35
N ARG A 46 14.96 -12.03 2.21
CA ARG A 46 15.64 -11.95 3.51
C ARG A 46 17.08 -11.52 3.38
N ASN A 47 17.81 -12.18 2.49
CA ASN A 47 19.23 -11.88 2.27
C ASN A 47 19.43 -10.47 1.69
N ALA A 48 18.59 -10.06 0.75
CA ALA A 48 18.66 -8.73 0.15
C ALA A 48 18.32 -7.62 1.14
N TRP A 49 17.46 -7.89 2.14
CA TRP A 49 17.04 -6.89 3.12
C TRP A 49 17.98 -6.74 4.33
N GLN A 50 18.82 -7.74 4.63
CA GLN A 50 19.72 -7.71 5.78
C GLN A 50 20.62 -6.46 5.83
N PRO A 51 21.24 -5.99 4.73
CA PRO A 51 22.03 -4.75 4.74
C PRO A 51 21.20 -3.52 5.13
N THR A 52 19.94 -3.44 4.67
CA THR A 52 19.04 -2.33 5.01
C THR A 52 18.69 -2.30 6.48
N GLN A 53 18.40 -3.46 7.10
CA GLN A 53 18.16 -3.54 8.54
C GLN A 53 19.37 -3.06 9.35
N GLN A 54 20.57 -3.50 8.95
CA GLN A 54 21.81 -3.06 9.59
C GLN A 54 22.03 -1.55 9.42
N ALA A 55 21.74 -1.02 8.25
CA ALA A 55 21.86 0.42 7.97
C ALA A 55 20.90 1.26 8.81
N LEU A 56 19.64 0.86 8.90
CA LEU A 56 18.61 1.52 9.71
C LEU A 56 18.98 1.52 11.21
N ALA A 57 19.48 0.40 11.72
CA ALA A 57 19.99 0.31 13.10
C ALA A 57 21.21 1.22 13.34
N ALA A 58 22.11 1.29 12.36
CA ALA A 58 23.29 2.15 12.44
C ALA A 58 22.93 3.63 12.29
N MET A 59 21.94 3.99 11.47
CA MET A 59 21.40 5.37 11.40
C MET A 59 20.83 5.82 12.76
N ALA A 60 20.03 4.98 13.41
CA ALA A 60 19.50 5.28 14.73
C ALA A 60 20.61 5.46 15.76
N ALA A 61 21.60 4.54 15.78
CA ALA A 61 22.74 4.62 16.68
C ALA A 61 23.62 5.84 16.42
N TYR A 62 23.81 6.24 15.17
CA TYR A 62 24.51 7.47 14.79
C TYR A 62 23.77 8.71 15.29
N SER A 63 22.46 8.80 15.07
CA SER A 63 21.65 9.93 15.50
C SER A 63 21.61 10.05 17.04
N ASP A 64 21.57 8.93 17.76
CA ASP A 64 21.69 8.89 19.22
C ASP A 64 23.06 9.35 19.72
N ALA A 65 24.14 8.92 19.05
CA ALA A 65 25.49 9.38 19.38
C ALA A 65 25.68 10.88 19.11
N LEU A 66 25.08 11.39 18.04
CA LEU A 66 25.07 12.80 17.69
C LEU A 66 24.33 13.64 18.73
N ALA A 67 23.13 13.20 19.16
CA ALA A 67 22.37 13.87 20.20
C ALA A 67 23.13 13.89 21.54
N LYS A 68 23.77 12.78 21.93
CA LYS A 68 24.62 12.73 23.13
C LYS A 68 25.84 13.67 23.04
N CYS A 69 26.45 13.74 21.87
CA CYS A 69 27.59 14.62 21.64
C CYS A 69 27.22 16.10 21.82
N THR A 70 26.06 16.52 21.27
CA THR A 70 25.57 17.90 21.45
C THR A 70 25.15 18.19 22.87
N ALA A 71 24.50 17.27 23.57
CA ALA A 71 24.08 17.41 24.96
C ALA A 71 25.27 17.49 25.95
N SER A 72 26.40 16.84 25.62
CA SER A 72 27.61 16.80 26.46
C SER A 72 28.64 17.88 26.14
N ASN A 73 28.29 18.91 25.37
CA ASN A 73 29.23 19.96 24.91
C ASN A 73 30.49 19.41 24.27
N ASN A 74 30.35 18.41 23.43
CA ASN A 74 31.45 17.77 22.70
C ASN A 74 32.47 17.04 23.57
N ASP A 75 31.99 16.36 24.62
CA ASP A 75 32.84 15.49 25.43
C ASP A 75 33.63 14.51 24.53
N PRO A 76 34.97 14.31 24.77
CA PRO A 76 35.80 13.43 23.93
C PRO A 76 35.30 12.00 23.79
N LYS A 77 34.61 11.45 24.82
CA LYS A 77 34.02 10.12 24.72
C LYS A 77 32.81 10.09 23.78
N ALA A 78 31.97 11.11 23.83
CA ALA A 78 30.83 11.26 22.95
C ALA A 78 31.26 11.43 21.48
N LEU A 79 32.28 12.24 21.22
CA LEU A 79 32.90 12.43 19.89
C LEU A 79 33.49 11.12 19.35
N ASN A 80 34.18 10.31 20.18
CA ASN A 80 34.68 9.00 19.78
C ASN A 80 33.54 8.01 19.46
N GLN A 81 32.47 8.03 20.25
CA GLN A 81 31.28 7.20 19.96
C GLN A 81 30.65 7.58 18.63
N LEU A 82 30.49 8.88 18.35
CA LEU A 82 29.98 9.38 17.08
C LEU A 82 30.83 8.91 15.89
N GLY A 83 32.16 9.06 15.98
CA GLY A 83 33.10 8.56 14.97
C GLY A 83 33.01 7.02 14.76
N THR A 84 32.80 6.25 15.84
CA THR A 84 32.60 4.79 15.76
C THR A 84 31.31 4.46 15.02
N GLN A 85 30.20 5.15 15.28
CA GLN A 85 28.93 4.92 14.58
C GLN A 85 29.02 5.34 13.10
N LEU A 86 29.72 6.41 12.80
CA LEU A 86 29.98 6.82 11.42
C LEU A 86 30.80 5.78 10.64
N THR A 87 31.85 5.23 11.26
CA THR A 87 32.65 4.11 10.69
C THR A 87 31.77 2.90 10.45
N ARG A 88 30.87 2.57 11.37
CA ARG A 88 29.92 1.48 11.23
C ARG A 88 28.97 1.69 10.03
N LEU A 89 28.38 2.89 9.87
CA LEU A 89 27.56 3.23 8.71
C LEU A 89 28.34 3.03 7.40
N ALA A 90 29.57 3.55 7.33
CA ALA A 90 30.42 3.42 6.16
C ALA A 90 30.80 1.94 5.85
N THR A 91 30.99 1.12 6.88
CA THR A 91 31.26 -0.32 6.72
C THR A 91 30.04 -1.06 6.17
N ILE A 92 28.85 -0.75 6.68
CA ILE A 92 27.58 -1.35 6.21
C ILE A 92 27.32 -1.00 4.74
N ALA A 93 27.72 0.18 4.25
CA ALA A 93 27.59 0.52 2.84
C ALA A 93 28.21 -0.51 1.89
N ARG A 94 29.23 -1.26 2.32
CA ARG A 94 29.82 -2.35 1.53
C ARG A 94 28.88 -3.56 1.35
N SER A 95 27.99 -3.81 2.30
CA SER A 95 27.08 -4.97 2.24
C SER A 95 25.95 -4.79 1.22
N PHE A 96 25.74 -3.56 0.72
CA PHE A 96 24.78 -3.32 -0.36
C PHE A 96 25.32 -3.72 -1.76
N ALA A 97 26.63 -3.86 -1.91
CA ALA A 97 27.27 -4.15 -3.20
C ALA A 97 26.72 -5.39 -3.94
N PRO A 98 26.46 -6.54 -3.29
CA PRO A 98 26.00 -7.75 -3.98
C PRO A 98 24.54 -7.67 -4.48
N VAL A 99 23.74 -6.77 -3.91
CA VAL A 99 22.28 -6.76 -4.08
C VAL A 99 21.84 -5.89 -5.25
N GLN A 100 22.61 -4.87 -5.58
CA GLN A 100 22.15 -3.80 -6.48
C GLN A 100 22.53 -3.96 -7.95
N GLY A 101 23.21 -5.06 -8.35
CA GLY A 101 23.57 -5.28 -9.76
C GLY A 101 24.43 -4.18 -10.41
N ARG A 102 24.80 -3.13 -9.64
CA ARG A 102 25.75 -2.09 -10.08
C ARG A 102 27.14 -2.67 -10.09
N ALA A 103 28.00 -2.12 -10.91
CA ALA A 103 29.38 -2.55 -10.98
C ALA A 103 29.96 -2.63 -9.56
N ALA A 104 30.24 -3.85 -9.10
CA ALA A 104 30.70 -4.11 -7.74
C ALA A 104 31.94 -3.24 -7.36
N SER A 105 32.70 -2.83 -8.38
CA SER A 105 33.82 -1.89 -8.27
C SER A 105 33.42 -0.48 -7.84
N GLU A 106 32.31 0.07 -8.33
CA GLU A 106 31.85 1.43 -7.97
C GLU A 106 31.40 1.48 -6.52
N ILE A 107 30.65 0.46 -6.07
CA ILE A 107 30.18 0.36 -4.69
C ILE A 107 31.33 0.08 -3.74
N ALA A 108 32.29 -0.79 -4.11
CA ALA A 108 33.49 -1.04 -3.34
C ALA A 108 34.36 0.22 -3.20
N ASN A 109 34.54 0.99 -4.27
CA ASN A 109 35.26 2.26 -4.24
C ASN A 109 34.57 3.28 -3.36
N LEU A 110 33.23 3.40 -3.47
CA LEU A 110 32.43 4.25 -2.62
C LEU A 110 32.55 3.85 -1.15
N ALA A 111 32.39 2.58 -0.81
CA ALA A 111 32.50 2.09 0.55
C ALA A 111 33.91 2.34 1.12
N THR A 112 34.96 2.15 0.32
CA THR A 112 36.35 2.47 0.72
C THR A 112 36.52 3.96 0.97
N PHE A 113 35.98 4.82 0.12
CA PHE A 113 35.97 6.26 0.32
C PHE A 113 35.23 6.64 1.61
N LEU A 114 34.02 6.10 1.84
CA LEU A 114 33.22 6.38 3.04
C LEU A 114 33.94 5.97 4.33
N ILE A 115 34.61 4.80 4.35
CA ILE A 115 35.38 4.34 5.51
C ILE A 115 36.56 5.26 5.78
N LYS A 116 37.27 5.68 4.73
CA LYS A 116 38.39 6.61 4.88
C LYS A 116 37.95 7.96 5.44
N GLN A 117 36.81 8.48 4.96
CA GLN A 117 36.22 9.72 5.47
C GLN A 117 35.80 9.58 6.93
N ALA A 118 35.12 8.47 7.29
CA ALA A 118 34.71 8.21 8.66
C ALA A 118 35.89 8.08 9.64
N GLN A 119 37.00 7.47 9.21
CA GLN A 119 38.22 7.38 10.02
C GLN A 119 38.88 8.71 10.22
N LEU A 120 38.95 9.58 9.17
CA LEU A 120 39.48 10.93 9.26
C LEU A 120 38.62 11.79 10.20
N ALA A 121 37.30 11.68 10.10
CA ALA A 121 36.34 12.38 10.96
C ALA A 121 36.54 11.99 12.44
N ALA A 122 36.68 10.71 12.75
CA ALA A 122 36.91 10.22 14.11
C ALA A 122 38.23 10.72 14.74
N THR A 123 39.26 10.92 13.93
CA THR A 123 40.58 11.39 14.42
C THR A 123 40.66 12.88 14.72
N ARG A 124 39.83 13.71 14.06
CA ARG A 124 39.89 15.17 14.18
C ARG A 124 39.30 15.75 15.46
N ARG A 125 38.48 14.98 16.19
CA ARG A 125 37.88 15.31 17.50
C ARG A 125 37.18 16.68 17.61
N LYS A 126 36.70 17.24 16.49
CA LYS A 126 35.89 18.46 16.45
C LYS A 126 34.57 18.18 15.80
N LEU A 127 33.45 18.46 16.45
CA LEU A 127 32.12 18.13 15.96
C LEU A 127 31.85 18.72 14.57
N GLY A 128 32.17 19.97 14.30
CA GLY A 128 31.95 20.57 12.99
C GLY A 128 32.67 19.84 11.86
N LEU A 129 33.93 19.42 12.07
CA LEU A 129 34.68 18.64 11.09
C LEU A 129 34.09 17.21 10.92
N LEU A 130 33.59 16.59 12.04
CA LEU A 130 32.92 15.33 11.98
C LEU A 130 31.62 15.40 11.18
N LEU A 131 30.86 16.47 11.34
CA LEU A 131 29.62 16.70 10.58
C LEU A 131 29.92 16.91 9.09
N ASP A 132 30.95 17.67 8.75
CA ASP A 132 31.35 17.90 7.37
C ASP A 132 31.77 16.62 6.66
N ASP A 133 32.64 15.84 7.28
CA ASP A 133 33.13 14.59 6.71
C ASP A 133 32.06 13.52 6.68
N SER A 134 31.07 13.53 7.61
CA SER A 134 30.00 12.55 7.68
C SER A 134 28.88 12.77 6.66
N ASP A 135 28.70 13.97 6.15
CA ASP A 135 27.58 14.29 5.27
C ASP A 135 27.54 13.41 4.01
N VAL A 136 28.68 13.18 3.38
CA VAL A 136 28.77 12.28 2.22
C VAL A 136 28.33 10.86 2.56
N VAL A 137 28.70 10.37 3.75
CA VAL A 137 28.30 9.04 4.25
C VAL A 137 26.78 8.99 4.44
N ILE A 138 26.23 10.02 5.08
CA ILE A 138 24.80 10.14 5.39
C ILE A 138 23.95 10.21 4.12
N GLN A 139 24.32 11.06 3.16
CA GLN A 139 23.61 11.21 1.89
C GLN A 139 23.61 9.89 1.09
N ARG A 140 24.76 9.23 1.04
CA ARG A 140 24.88 7.94 0.33
C ARG A 140 24.12 6.82 1.00
N MET A 141 24.11 6.77 2.33
CA MET A 141 23.33 5.77 3.06
C MET A 141 21.83 5.94 2.81
N ALA A 142 21.33 7.18 2.82
CA ALA A 142 19.93 7.47 2.48
C ALA A 142 19.57 6.96 1.07
N VAL A 143 20.44 7.18 0.06
CA VAL A 143 20.23 6.68 -1.31
C VAL A 143 20.23 5.16 -1.37
N LEU A 144 21.16 4.47 -0.71
CA LEU A 144 21.25 3.01 -0.71
C LEU A 144 20.00 2.37 -0.08
N ILE A 145 19.53 2.91 1.04
CA ILE A 145 18.29 2.45 1.67
C ILE A 145 17.09 2.71 0.77
N GLN A 146 17.02 3.89 0.13
CA GLN A 146 15.95 4.23 -0.80
C GLN A 146 15.88 3.25 -1.99
N GLU A 147 17.01 2.88 -2.59
CA GLU A 147 17.07 1.92 -3.68
C GLU A 147 16.51 0.55 -3.26
N ASN A 148 16.89 0.07 -2.07
CA ASN A 148 16.36 -1.19 -1.54
C ASN A 148 14.87 -1.12 -1.19
N LEU A 149 14.36 0.03 -0.75
CA LEU A 149 12.92 0.22 -0.53
C LEU A 149 12.13 0.15 -1.83
N ILE A 150 12.67 0.70 -2.92
CA ILE A 150 12.05 0.61 -4.26
C ILE A 150 11.97 -0.86 -4.70
N ASP A 151 13.01 -1.64 -4.48
CA ASP A 151 13.03 -3.06 -4.82
C ASP A 151 12.07 -3.87 -3.93
N LEU A 152 12.00 -3.57 -2.63
CA LEU A 152 11.03 -4.16 -1.71
C LEU A 152 9.58 -3.90 -2.18
N GLN A 153 9.26 -2.67 -2.52
CA GLN A 153 7.94 -2.29 -3.00
C GLN A 153 7.60 -2.99 -4.33
N ARG A 154 8.58 -3.15 -5.22
CA ARG A 154 8.40 -3.90 -6.47
C ARG A 154 8.05 -5.36 -6.21
N ILE A 155 8.73 -6.01 -5.26
CA ILE A 155 8.42 -7.39 -4.84
C ILE A 155 7.02 -7.48 -4.24
N HIS A 156 6.67 -6.55 -3.34
CA HIS A 156 5.34 -6.51 -2.74
C HIS A 156 4.23 -6.34 -3.79
N ARG A 157 4.45 -5.46 -4.76
CA ARG A 157 3.52 -5.26 -5.88
C ARG A 157 3.31 -6.54 -6.69
N ILE A 158 4.37 -7.27 -7.02
CA ILE A 158 4.28 -8.55 -7.75
C ILE A 158 3.42 -9.56 -6.96
N VAL A 159 3.59 -9.65 -5.63
CA VAL A 159 2.77 -10.53 -4.79
C VAL A 159 1.30 -10.16 -4.83
N LEU A 160 0.98 -8.87 -4.77
CA LEU A 160 -0.40 -8.38 -4.84
C LEU A 160 -1.02 -8.60 -6.22
N GLU A 161 -0.26 -8.39 -7.30
CA GLU A 161 -0.67 -8.69 -8.67
C GLU A 161 -0.92 -10.20 -8.87
N ASP A 162 -0.03 -11.07 -8.40
CA ASP A 162 -0.20 -12.52 -8.42
C ASP A 162 -1.48 -12.95 -7.64
N ASN A 163 -1.77 -12.32 -6.51
CA ASN A 163 -2.99 -12.59 -5.73
C ASN A 163 -4.25 -12.12 -6.48
N PHE A 164 -4.17 -10.98 -7.16
CA PHE A 164 -5.26 -10.47 -7.99
C PHE A 164 -5.53 -11.39 -9.18
N ASP A 165 -4.50 -11.88 -9.84
CA ASP A 165 -4.61 -12.81 -10.98
C ASP A 165 -5.29 -14.12 -10.57
N ASP A 166 -4.93 -14.69 -9.41
CA ASP A 166 -5.60 -15.89 -8.89
C ASP A 166 -7.09 -15.63 -8.61
N LEU A 167 -7.41 -14.49 -8.01
CA LEU A 167 -8.79 -14.08 -7.74
C LEU A 167 -9.55 -13.89 -9.04
N PHE A 168 -8.94 -13.25 -10.04
CA PHE A 168 -9.52 -13.02 -11.35
C PHE A 168 -9.82 -14.32 -12.06
N VAL A 169 -8.86 -15.24 -12.15
CA VAL A 169 -9.03 -16.55 -12.79
C VAL A 169 -10.16 -17.33 -12.12
N LYS A 170 -10.24 -17.28 -10.79
CA LYS A 170 -11.23 -18.05 -10.02
C LYS A 170 -12.65 -17.50 -10.14
N TYR A 171 -12.85 -16.20 -10.13
CA TYR A 171 -14.16 -15.59 -9.92
C TYR A 171 -14.65 -14.60 -10.98
N ALA A 172 -13.78 -14.02 -11.80
CA ALA A 172 -14.17 -12.90 -12.69
C ALA A 172 -15.30 -13.24 -13.65
N LYS A 173 -15.34 -14.48 -14.18
CA LYS A 173 -16.43 -14.92 -15.08
C LYS A 173 -17.78 -14.89 -14.36
N THR A 174 -17.84 -15.44 -13.15
CA THR A 174 -19.06 -15.47 -12.35
C THR A 174 -19.49 -14.07 -11.91
N ALA A 175 -18.53 -13.24 -11.51
CA ALA A 175 -18.78 -11.85 -11.11
C ALA A 175 -19.34 -11.03 -12.28
N ARG A 176 -18.78 -11.16 -13.49
CA ARG A 176 -19.30 -10.49 -14.70
C ARG A 176 -20.73 -10.95 -15.00
N GLN A 177 -20.99 -12.26 -14.97
CA GLN A 177 -22.34 -12.79 -15.20
C GLN A 177 -23.33 -12.29 -14.15
N TYR A 178 -22.89 -12.11 -12.91
CA TYR A 178 -23.70 -11.56 -11.83
C TYR A 178 -24.11 -10.12 -12.14
N GLU A 179 -23.18 -9.28 -12.52
CA GLU A 179 -23.45 -7.88 -12.91
C GLU A 179 -24.34 -7.77 -14.15
N GLU A 180 -24.11 -8.62 -15.15
CA GLU A 180 -24.93 -8.64 -16.37
C GLU A 180 -26.39 -8.99 -16.03
N ARG A 181 -26.61 -9.97 -15.16
CA ARG A 181 -27.96 -10.37 -14.74
C ARG A 181 -28.64 -9.33 -13.87
N LEU A 182 -27.90 -8.61 -13.01
CA LEU A 182 -28.43 -7.46 -12.28
C LEU A 182 -28.94 -6.39 -13.25
N LYS A 183 -28.14 -6.02 -14.25
CA LYS A 183 -28.53 -5.01 -15.27
C LYS A 183 -29.74 -5.45 -16.09
N ILE A 184 -29.82 -6.75 -16.45
CA ILE A 184 -31.00 -7.29 -17.14
C ILE A 184 -32.23 -7.15 -16.25
N ASN A 185 -32.16 -7.54 -14.98
CA ASN A 185 -33.31 -7.41 -14.08
C ASN A 185 -33.73 -5.95 -13.88
N GLU A 186 -32.79 -5.03 -13.75
CA GLU A 186 -33.05 -3.60 -13.69
C GLU A 186 -33.78 -3.11 -14.96
N SER A 187 -33.35 -3.57 -16.14
CA SER A 187 -33.97 -3.19 -17.42
C SER A 187 -35.38 -3.78 -17.61
N LEU A 188 -35.72 -4.89 -16.95
CA LEU A 188 -37.06 -5.48 -17.00
C LEU A 188 -38.07 -4.79 -16.06
N MET A 189 -37.60 -4.07 -15.04
CA MET A 189 -38.46 -3.45 -14.03
C MET A 189 -39.49 -2.46 -14.61
N PRO A 190 -39.16 -1.53 -15.54
CA PRO A 190 -40.12 -0.63 -16.13
C PRO A 190 -41.22 -1.35 -16.88
N GLU A 191 -40.87 -2.42 -17.60
CA GLU A 191 -41.84 -3.20 -18.38
C GLU A 191 -42.78 -4.02 -17.46
N MET A 192 -42.24 -4.58 -16.39
CA MET A 192 -43.04 -5.25 -15.34
C MET A 192 -44.04 -4.30 -14.69
N LEU A 193 -43.60 -3.06 -14.42
CA LEU A 193 -44.45 -2.02 -13.87
C LEU A 193 -45.55 -1.62 -14.84
N ALA A 194 -45.25 -1.41 -16.12
CA ALA A 194 -46.25 -1.10 -17.15
C ALA A 194 -47.29 -2.21 -17.31
N ILE A 195 -46.89 -3.48 -17.24
CA ILE A 195 -47.80 -4.61 -17.25
C ILE A 195 -48.72 -4.62 -16.01
N ALA A 196 -48.17 -4.34 -14.84
CA ALA A 196 -48.94 -4.24 -13.60
C ALA A 196 -49.99 -3.11 -13.66
N GLU A 197 -49.60 -1.92 -14.15
CA GLU A 197 -50.50 -0.75 -14.35
C GLU A 197 -51.62 -1.08 -15.36
N TYR A 198 -51.27 -1.71 -16.49
CA TYR A 198 -52.31 -2.17 -17.48
C TYR A 198 -53.31 -3.14 -16.85
N LYS A 199 -52.84 -4.12 -16.08
CA LYS A 199 -53.71 -5.06 -15.37
C LYS A 199 -54.64 -4.36 -14.37
N GLN A 200 -54.09 -3.38 -13.61
CA GLN A 200 -54.85 -2.64 -12.63
C GLN A 200 -55.94 -1.78 -13.31
N ALA A 201 -55.58 -1.07 -14.39
CA ALA A 201 -56.53 -0.29 -15.17
C ALA A 201 -57.66 -1.15 -15.76
N LYS A 202 -57.32 -2.32 -16.31
CA LYS A 202 -58.28 -3.27 -16.85
C LYS A 202 -59.21 -3.86 -15.79
N LEU A 203 -58.66 -4.16 -14.58
CA LEU A 203 -59.46 -4.61 -13.46
C LEU A 203 -60.45 -3.55 -12.99
N GLN A 204 -60.05 -2.28 -12.97
CA GLN A 204 -60.95 -1.15 -12.65
C GLN A 204 -62.03 -0.98 -13.72
N ALA A 205 -61.65 -1.04 -15.01
CA ALA A 205 -62.58 -0.96 -16.11
C ALA A 205 -63.61 -2.12 -16.07
N ARG A 206 -63.15 -3.36 -15.77
CA ARG A 206 -64.09 -4.50 -15.56
C ARG A 206 -65.04 -4.31 -14.37
N LYS A 207 -64.53 -3.75 -13.24
CA LYS A 207 -65.39 -3.41 -12.10
C LYS A 207 -66.45 -2.36 -12.45
N ALA A 208 -66.06 -1.38 -13.27
CA ALA A 208 -66.99 -0.36 -13.77
C ALA A 208 -68.01 -0.90 -14.78
N ASN A 209 -67.61 -1.86 -15.63
CA ASN A 209 -68.47 -2.48 -16.67
C ASN A 209 -69.27 -3.67 -16.18
N LEU A 210 -69.09 -4.17 -14.96
CA LEU A 210 -69.89 -5.26 -14.35
C LEU A 210 -71.40 -4.87 -14.20
N LEU A 211 -71.77 -3.62 -14.46
CA LEU A 211 -73.16 -3.14 -14.53
C LEU A 211 -73.78 -3.19 -15.95
N GLN A 212 -73.03 -3.61 -17.00
CA GLN A 212 -73.48 -3.65 -18.39
C GLN A 212 -72.98 -4.89 -19.16
N GLU A 213 -73.10 -6.12 -18.64
CA GLU A 213 -72.84 -7.30 -19.48
C GLU A 213 -74.06 -7.69 -20.27
N ILE A 214 -74.00 -7.40 -21.59
CA ILE A 214 -74.80 -8.07 -22.64
C ILE A 214 -73.86 -9.01 -23.39
N ASN A 215 -74.24 -10.27 -23.48
CA ASN A 215 -73.56 -11.40 -24.17
C ASN A 215 -73.07 -11.03 -25.56
N ILE A 216 -71.79 -11.23 -25.84
CA ILE A 216 -71.23 -11.29 -27.18
C ILE A 216 -70.58 -12.63 -27.40
N ASP A 217 -71.17 -13.44 -28.30
CA ASP A 217 -70.65 -14.72 -28.77
C ASP A 217 -69.23 -14.55 -29.35
N ARG A 218 -68.28 -15.29 -28.84
CA ARG A 218 -66.89 -15.29 -29.33
C ARG A 218 -66.74 -16.19 -30.56
N ASN A 219 -66.26 -15.60 -31.66
CA ASN A 219 -65.84 -16.30 -32.87
C ASN A 219 -64.42 -16.87 -32.66
N PRO A 220 -64.20 -18.21 -32.82
CA PRO A 220 -62.92 -18.88 -32.50
C PRO A 220 -61.73 -18.57 -33.45
N ALA A 221 -61.93 -17.73 -34.46
CA ALA A 221 -60.92 -17.41 -35.47
C ALA A 221 -60.28 -16.00 -35.28
N GLN A 222 -60.48 -15.33 -34.15
CA GLN A 222 -59.89 -14.00 -33.94
C GLN A 222 -58.38 -14.08 -33.61
N PRO A 223 -57.53 -13.15 -34.14
CA PRO A 223 -56.13 -13.04 -33.73
C PRO A 223 -56.00 -12.84 -32.22
N ALA A 224 -54.87 -13.29 -31.63
CA ALA A 224 -54.64 -13.22 -30.22
C ALA A 224 -55.03 -11.85 -29.66
N THR A 225 -55.85 -11.82 -28.62
CA THR A 225 -56.31 -10.60 -28.00
C THR A 225 -55.12 -9.88 -27.34
N GLU A 226 -55.20 -8.56 -27.23
CA GLU A 226 -54.18 -7.78 -26.53
C GLU A 226 -53.89 -8.32 -25.13
N GLU A 227 -54.89 -8.87 -24.46
CA GLU A 227 -54.72 -9.52 -23.15
C GLU A 227 -53.86 -10.78 -23.20
N GLU A 228 -54.02 -11.60 -24.27
CA GLU A 228 -53.20 -12.80 -24.47
C GLU A 228 -51.75 -12.44 -24.80
N LEU A 229 -51.53 -11.39 -25.58
CA LEU A 229 -50.16 -10.88 -25.86
C LEU A 229 -49.51 -10.36 -24.59
N VAL A 230 -50.18 -9.57 -23.76
CA VAL A 230 -49.69 -9.08 -22.48
C VAL A 230 -49.38 -10.23 -21.52
N LYS A 231 -50.23 -11.27 -21.43
CA LYS A 231 -49.99 -12.46 -20.60
C LYS A 231 -48.75 -13.25 -21.06
N ARG A 232 -48.57 -13.43 -22.38
CA ARG A 232 -47.35 -14.09 -22.90
C ARG A 232 -46.11 -13.28 -22.58
N ARG A 233 -46.14 -11.99 -22.82
CA ARG A 233 -44.98 -11.09 -22.52
C ARG A 233 -44.66 -11.08 -21.04
N GLU A 234 -45.65 -11.05 -20.15
CA GLU A 234 -45.45 -11.18 -18.72
C GLU A 234 -44.79 -12.49 -18.34
N ALA A 235 -45.26 -13.62 -18.90
CA ALA A 235 -44.67 -14.94 -18.62
C ALA A 235 -43.23 -15.03 -19.05
N ASP A 236 -42.87 -14.45 -20.21
CA ASP A 236 -41.48 -14.39 -20.71
C ASP A 236 -40.60 -13.56 -19.78
N ILE A 237 -41.08 -12.37 -19.39
CA ILE A 237 -40.31 -11.47 -18.47
C ILE A 237 -40.11 -12.14 -17.12
N LEU A 238 -41.16 -12.72 -16.53
CA LEU A 238 -41.10 -13.42 -15.26
C LEU A 238 -40.16 -14.64 -15.30
N SER A 239 -40.16 -15.37 -16.41
CA SER A 239 -39.24 -16.50 -16.61
C SER A 239 -37.78 -16.04 -16.58
N VAL A 240 -37.43 -14.98 -17.33
CA VAL A 240 -36.08 -14.41 -17.35
C VAL A 240 -35.71 -13.84 -15.99
N TYR A 241 -36.61 -13.07 -15.37
CA TYR A 241 -36.38 -12.46 -14.07
C TYR A 241 -36.12 -13.49 -12.99
N ASN A 242 -36.95 -14.54 -12.91
CA ASN A 242 -36.83 -15.62 -11.91
C ASN A 242 -35.54 -16.41 -12.10
N ALA A 243 -35.16 -16.74 -13.35
CA ALA A 243 -33.90 -17.44 -13.64
C ALA A 243 -32.69 -16.58 -13.25
N ASN A 244 -32.77 -15.27 -13.47
CA ASN A 244 -31.73 -14.34 -13.03
C ASN A 244 -31.67 -14.24 -11.50
N GLN A 245 -32.80 -14.14 -10.81
CA GLN A 245 -32.87 -14.09 -9.35
C GLN A 245 -32.27 -15.35 -8.70
N GLU A 246 -32.56 -16.52 -9.24
CA GLU A 246 -31.98 -17.77 -8.77
C GLU A 246 -30.46 -17.77 -8.94
N PHE A 247 -29.96 -17.37 -10.12
CA PHE A 247 -28.52 -17.24 -10.35
C PHE A 247 -27.86 -16.25 -9.39
N LEU A 248 -28.46 -15.06 -9.21
CA LEU A 248 -27.96 -14.03 -8.31
C LEU A 248 -27.88 -14.54 -6.87
N LYS A 249 -28.92 -15.19 -6.39
CA LYS A 249 -28.95 -15.78 -5.05
C LYS A 249 -27.86 -16.83 -4.85
N ASN A 250 -27.67 -17.70 -5.83
CA ASN A 250 -26.69 -18.80 -5.74
C ASN A 250 -25.24 -18.32 -5.85
N ASN A 251 -25.00 -17.13 -6.43
CA ASN A 251 -23.66 -16.61 -6.68
C ASN A 251 -23.33 -15.33 -5.90
N GLU A 252 -24.21 -14.87 -5.01
CA GLU A 252 -24.03 -13.65 -4.23
C GLU A 252 -22.76 -13.68 -3.37
N SER A 253 -22.46 -14.82 -2.73
CA SER A 253 -21.26 -14.98 -1.91
C SER A 253 -19.98 -14.89 -2.74
N ILE A 254 -19.97 -15.49 -3.94
CA ILE A 254 -18.84 -15.45 -4.87
C ILE A 254 -18.60 -14.01 -5.36
N TYR A 255 -19.68 -13.31 -5.71
CA TYR A 255 -19.61 -11.92 -6.14
C TYR A 255 -19.09 -10.99 -5.03
N LYS A 256 -19.59 -11.16 -3.81
CA LYS A 256 -19.10 -10.40 -2.64
C LYS A 256 -17.64 -10.69 -2.35
N GLU A 257 -17.22 -11.95 -2.36
CA GLU A 257 -15.81 -12.33 -2.15
C GLU A 257 -14.92 -11.71 -3.21
N TYR A 258 -15.31 -11.77 -4.49
CA TYR A 258 -14.54 -11.15 -5.58
C TYR A 258 -14.41 -9.64 -5.42
N THR A 259 -15.51 -8.93 -5.21
CA THR A 259 -15.51 -7.47 -5.13
C THR A 259 -14.76 -6.96 -3.90
N GLN A 260 -14.94 -7.61 -2.75
CA GLN A 260 -14.27 -7.25 -1.50
C GLN A 260 -12.76 -7.51 -1.57
N SER A 261 -12.37 -8.69 -2.07
CA SER A 261 -10.95 -9.05 -2.21
C SER A 261 -10.24 -8.18 -3.24
N SER A 262 -10.88 -7.89 -4.38
CA SER A 262 -10.34 -6.97 -5.40
C SER A 262 -10.15 -5.55 -4.83
N ALA A 263 -11.13 -5.05 -4.09
CA ALA A 263 -11.04 -3.74 -3.45
C ALA A 263 -9.92 -3.71 -2.38
N ALA A 264 -9.77 -4.79 -1.61
CA ALA A 264 -8.70 -4.90 -0.61
C ALA A 264 -7.32 -4.90 -1.25
N ILE A 265 -7.09 -5.68 -2.31
CA ILE A 265 -5.82 -5.72 -3.03
C ILE A 265 -5.49 -4.34 -3.63
N ASN A 266 -6.46 -3.67 -4.25
CA ASN A 266 -6.26 -2.33 -4.79
C ASN A 266 -5.92 -1.30 -3.69
N ALA A 267 -6.58 -1.37 -2.54
CA ALA A 267 -6.26 -0.52 -1.40
C ALA A 267 -4.83 -0.77 -0.90
N GLN A 268 -4.39 -2.02 -0.82
CA GLN A 268 -3.03 -2.38 -0.42
C GLN A 268 -1.98 -1.86 -1.42
N LEU A 269 -2.25 -1.92 -2.73
CA LEU A 269 -1.36 -1.35 -3.76
C LEU A 269 -1.18 0.15 -3.57
N VAL A 270 -2.26 0.90 -3.42
CA VAL A 270 -2.23 2.36 -3.19
C VAL A 270 -1.47 2.70 -1.91
N GLN A 271 -1.76 2.00 -0.81
CA GLN A 271 -1.11 2.22 0.48
C GLN A 271 0.39 1.91 0.43
N SER A 272 0.78 0.82 -0.26
CA SER A 272 2.19 0.47 -0.47
C SER A 272 2.96 1.56 -1.22
N GLU A 273 2.35 2.17 -2.26
CA GLU A 273 2.96 3.29 -2.99
C GLU A 273 3.08 4.54 -2.13
N MET A 274 2.05 4.86 -1.35
CA MET A 274 2.09 6.00 -0.42
C MET A 274 3.15 5.80 0.66
N LEU A 275 3.27 4.58 1.20
CA LEU A 275 4.26 4.24 2.22
C LEU A 275 5.69 4.41 1.67
N LEU A 276 5.98 3.88 0.47
CA LEU A 276 7.27 4.07 -0.18
C LEU A 276 7.59 5.56 -0.35
N ARG A 277 6.67 6.33 -0.91
CA ARG A 277 6.86 7.76 -1.19
C ARG A 277 7.19 8.54 0.08
N ASN A 278 6.44 8.32 1.16
CA ASN A 278 6.67 9.00 2.43
C ASN A 278 7.96 8.55 3.11
N THR A 279 8.32 7.26 2.99
CA THR A 279 9.57 6.74 3.55
C THR A 279 10.79 7.32 2.82
N VAL A 280 10.72 7.43 1.49
CA VAL A 280 11.77 8.09 0.70
C VAL A 280 11.90 9.58 1.09
N ALA A 281 10.78 10.29 1.24
CA ALA A 281 10.79 11.68 1.70
C ALA A 281 11.39 11.82 3.10
N ALA A 282 11.08 10.91 4.02
CA ALA A 282 11.65 10.92 5.37
C ALA A 282 13.16 10.64 5.37
N LEU A 283 13.66 9.72 4.54
CA LEU A 283 15.09 9.48 4.37
C LEU A 283 15.83 10.70 3.79
N GLN A 284 15.25 11.34 2.81
CA GLN A 284 15.79 12.56 2.23
C GLN A 284 15.81 13.69 3.25
N SER A 285 14.72 13.86 4.00
CA SER A 285 14.62 14.87 5.05
C SER A 285 15.59 14.59 6.20
N TRP A 286 15.82 13.33 6.57
CA TRP A 286 16.84 12.92 7.54
C TRP A 286 18.23 13.37 7.08
N ALA A 287 18.59 13.10 5.84
CA ALA A 287 19.89 13.49 5.28
C ALA A 287 20.04 15.01 5.13
N GLN A 288 18.99 15.72 4.71
CA GLN A 288 18.99 17.19 4.60
C GLN A 288 19.08 17.87 5.97
N THR A 289 18.40 17.32 6.97
CA THR A 289 18.48 17.77 8.37
C THR A 289 19.94 17.66 8.86
N HIS A 290 20.59 16.52 8.58
CA HIS A 290 22.01 16.35 8.89
C HIS A 290 22.88 17.40 8.19
N ALA A 291 22.69 17.63 6.90
CA ALA A 291 23.45 18.63 6.14
C ALA A 291 23.26 20.05 6.68
N SER A 292 22.09 20.36 7.26
CA SER A 292 21.83 21.68 7.85
C SER A 292 22.52 21.88 9.20
N LEU A 293 22.87 20.81 9.92
CA LEU A 293 23.65 20.91 11.19
C LEU A 293 24.99 21.56 11.02
N LYS A 294 25.64 21.42 9.87
CA LYS A 294 26.91 22.09 9.54
C LYS A 294 26.85 23.62 9.60
N ARG A 295 25.67 24.18 9.26
CA ARG A 295 25.47 25.62 9.09
C ARG A 295 25.16 26.33 10.40
N ILE A 296 24.86 25.60 11.47
CA ILE A 296 24.47 26.18 12.76
C ILE A 296 25.65 26.84 13.45
N ASP A 297 26.81 26.25 13.34
CA ASP A 297 28.07 26.83 13.92
C ASP A 297 28.44 28.18 13.30
N ALA A 298 27.94 28.47 12.08
CA ALA A 298 28.36 29.69 11.34
C ALA A 298 27.41 30.88 11.51
N VAL A 299 26.12 30.72 11.90
CA VAL A 299 25.15 31.82 11.75
C VAL A 299 24.13 31.96 12.90
N GLY A 300 24.13 31.13 13.94
CA GLY A 300 23.19 31.25 15.07
C GLY A 300 21.71 31.09 14.69
N LYS A 301 21.40 30.43 13.57
CA LYS A 301 20.03 30.21 13.09
C LYS A 301 19.34 29.09 13.87
N SER A 302 18.02 29.23 14.09
CA SER A 302 17.20 28.19 14.67
C SER A 302 17.22 26.94 13.80
N PHE A 303 17.54 25.80 14.40
CA PHE A 303 17.50 24.49 13.76
C PHE A 303 16.06 23.95 13.75
N SER A 304 15.59 23.53 12.60
CA SER A 304 14.25 22.91 12.46
C SER A 304 14.37 21.58 11.74
N PHE A 305 13.72 20.57 12.28
CA PHE A 305 13.53 19.26 11.66
C PHE A 305 12.03 18.92 11.48
N ALA A 306 11.20 19.97 11.39
CA ALA A 306 9.75 19.83 11.27
C ALA A 306 9.31 18.98 10.07
N GLU A 307 9.98 19.13 8.92
CA GLU A 307 9.69 18.32 7.71
C GLU A 307 9.98 16.84 7.96
N PHE A 308 11.08 16.53 8.66
CA PHE A 308 11.41 15.16 9.02
C PHE A 308 10.38 14.56 9.98
N VAL A 309 9.98 15.29 11.01
CA VAL A 309 8.90 14.89 11.95
C VAL A 309 7.62 14.59 11.18
N THR A 310 7.20 15.52 10.32
CA THR A 310 5.98 15.36 9.51
C THR A 310 6.04 14.13 8.61
N ALA A 311 7.16 13.89 7.96
CA ALA A 311 7.34 12.73 7.08
C ALA A 311 7.25 11.42 7.87
N VAL A 312 7.86 11.32 9.05
CA VAL A 312 7.79 10.13 9.92
C VAL A 312 6.37 9.89 10.44
N GLN A 313 5.67 10.95 10.87
CA GLN A 313 4.28 10.87 11.31
C GLN A 313 3.35 10.36 10.19
N ASN A 314 3.55 10.84 8.97
CA ASN A 314 2.78 10.36 7.81
C ASN A 314 2.98 8.85 7.58
N ILE A 315 4.20 8.33 7.73
CA ILE A 315 4.48 6.90 7.63
C ILE A 315 3.70 6.11 8.69
N GLN A 316 3.72 6.58 9.94
CA GLN A 316 3.00 5.94 11.05
C GLN A 316 1.50 5.89 10.80
N GLN A 317 0.89 6.99 10.34
CA GLN A 317 -0.54 7.05 10.01
C GLN A 317 -0.91 6.07 8.88
N ILE A 318 -0.07 5.94 7.87
CA ILE A 318 -0.30 4.98 6.78
C ILE A 318 -0.22 3.54 7.31
N HIS A 319 0.73 3.22 8.19
CA HIS A 319 0.81 1.91 8.82
C HIS A 319 -0.42 1.58 9.68
N GLU A 320 -0.92 2.52 10.46
CA GLU A 320 -2.14 2.33 11.24
C GLU A 320 -3.37 2.08 10.36
N ALA A 321 -3.44 2.76 9.22
CA ALA A 321 -4.50 2.54 8.24
C ALA A 321 -4.39 1.15 7.58
N TYR A 322 -3.17 0.67 7.34
CA TYR A 322 -2.90 -0.65 6.76
C TYR A 322 -3.25 -1.80 7.71
N GLU A 323 -2.99 -1.63 9.01
CA GLU A 323 -3.25 -2.65 10.05
C GLU A 323 -4.73 -2.77 10.44
N ARG A 324 -5.56 -1.79 10.09
CA ARG A 324 -7.00 -1.93 10.31
C ARG A 324 -7.53 -3.01 9.38
N PRO A 325 -7.82 -4.23 9.88
CA PRO A 325 -8.32 -5.29 9.01
C PRO A 325 -9.56 -4.75 8.31
N PHE A 326 -9.64 -4.98 7.01
CA PHE A 326 -10.86 -4.76 6.24
C PHE A 326 -11.93 -5.69 6.82
N ASN A 327 -12.59 -5.24 7.90
CA ASN A 327 -13.64 -5.97 8.56
C ASN A 327 -14.98 -5.54 7.91
N PRO A 328 -15.51 -6.30 6.94
CA PRO A 328 -16.73 -5.95 6.23
C PRO A 328 -17.98 -5.97 7.13
N SER A 329 -17.85 -6.47 8.37
CA SER A 329 -18.95 -6.59 9.34
C SER A 329 -19.20 -5.33 10.18
N ARG A 330 -18.53 -4.20 9.91
CA ARG A 330 -18.72 -2.95 10.67
C ARG A 330 -19.30 -1.79 9.84
N ARG A 331 -20.03 -2.09 8.77
CA ARG A 331 -20.91 -1.10 8.12
C ARG A 331 -22.34 -1.60 8.06
#